data_bdeaa83bda22bad4baa5b0f826e3f296
#
_entry.id   bdeaa83bda22bad4baa5b0f826e3f296
#
_cell.length_a   1.000
_cell.length_b   1.000
_cell.length_c   1.000
_cell.angle_alpha   90.00
_cell.angle_beta   90.00
_cell.angle_gamma   90.00
#
_symmetry.space_group_name_H-M   'P 1'
#
loop_
_entity.id
_entity.type
_entity.pdbx_description
1 polymer ?
#
loop_
_entity_poly.entity_id
_entity_poly.type
_entity_poly.pdbx_seq_one_letter_code
_entity_poly.pdbx_strand_id
1 'polypeptide(L)'
;MATEATVAVDAAPATGKAVNDDSMEACEKKWGETASIFEYGSAANPDMRPIPVLVHPPDLHERGETRVIPFDINDFLEIEESCTSPNLMASFVRIVKGEAMETSANATSQAFYVIRGSGTSESEHGKISWSTGDLFVVPVTRGKIHHVCVDAESMGGAALYWAHDEP
;
A
#
# COMPACT_ATOMS: atom_id res chain seq x y z
N MET A 1 42.12 -1.74 32.47
CA MET A 1 41.30 -0.97 33.40
C MET A 1 40.41 -0.08 32.52
N ALA A 2 39.17 -0.49 32.32
CA ALA A 2 38.15 0.30 31.59
C ALA A 2 37.27 0.98 32.62
N THR A 3 37.18 2.30 32.54
CA THR A 3 36.40 3.16 33.46
C THR A 3 34.98 3.26 32.87
N GLU A 4 34.01 2.64 33.53
CA GLU A 4 32.58 2.85 33.25
C GLU A 4 32.16 4.25 33.68
N ALA A 5 31.64 5.05 32.75
CA ALA A 5 31.01 6.31 33.00
C ALA A 5 29.51 6.06 33.22
N THR A 6 29.07 6.14 34.47
CA THR A 6 27.67 6.13 34.86
C THR A 6 27.06 7.50 34.56
N VAL A 7 26.15 7.58 33.58
CA VAL A 7 25.34 8.78 33.33
C VAL A 7 24.14 8.74 34.26
N ALA A 8 24.11 9.63 35.23
CA ALA A 8 22.95 9.89 36.09
C ALA A 8 21.90 10.65 35.26
N VAL A 9 20.73 10.04 35.03
CA VAL A 9 19.56 10.72 34.46
C VAL A 9 18.80 11.36 35.60
N ASP A 10 18.85 12.69 35.64
CA ASP A 10 18.13 13.53 36.64
C ASP A 10 16.63 13.50 36.25
N ALA A 11 15.82 12.79 37.02
CA ALA A 11 14.37 12.73 36.81
C ALA A 11 13.74 13.97 37.43
N ALA A 12 13.27 14.88 36.61
CA ALA A 12 12.44 16.01 37.04
C ALA A 12 11.12 15.48 37.67
N PRO A 13 10.62 16.07 38.76
CA PRO A 13 9.40 15.63 39.40
C PRO A 13 8.20 15.94 38.48
N ALA A 14 7.49 14.91 38.10
CA ALA A 14 6.21 15.02 37.40
C ALA A 14 5.20 15.66 38.38
N THR A 15 4.87 16.92 38.17
CA THR A 15 3.72 17.57 38.82
C THR A 15 2.44 17.03 38.16
N GLY A 16 2.01 15.85 38.60
CA GLY A 16 0.72 15.30 38.24
C GLY A 16 -0.38 16.16 38.81
N LYS A 17 -1.12 16.89 37.96
CA LYS A 17 -2.44 17.39 38.34
C LYS A 17 -3.29 16.20 38.74
N ALA A 18 -3.88 16.23 39.95
CA ALA A 18 -4.86 15.24 40.36
C ALA A 18 -6.01 15.26 39.32
N VAL A 19 -6.17 14.17 38.58
CA VAL A 19 -7.30 13.97 37.68
C VAL A 19 -8.49 13.67 38.56
N ASN A 20 -9.58 14.47 38.45
CA ASN A 20 -10.81 14.24 39.20
C ASN A 20 -11.38 12.85 38.88
N ASP A 21 -11.93 12.16 39.86
CA ASP A 21 -12.47 10.81 39.80
C ASP A 21 -13.48 10.68 38.62
N ASP A 22 -14.37 11.67 38.47
CA ASP A 22 -15.35 11.74 37.36
C ASP A 22 -14.70 11.75 35.95
N SER A 23 -13.50 12.31 35.82
CA SER A 23 -12.78 12.36 34.55
C SER A 23 -12.09 11.02 34.21
N MET A 24 -11.68 10.28 35.21
CA MET A 24 -11.13 8.94 35.06
C MET A 24 -12.23 7.95 34.67
N GLU A 25 -13.38 7.97 35.32
CA GLU A 25 -14.53 7.10 35.02
C GLU A 25 -15.07 7.36 33.59
N ALA A 26 -15.13 8.62 33.14
CA ALA A 26 -15.50 8.98 31.77
C ALA A 26 -14.44 8.53 30.74
N CYS A 27 -13.16 8.57 31.11
CA CYS A 27 -12.06 8.09 30.28
C CYS A 27 -12.09 6.57 30.14
N GLU A 28 -12.29 5.83 31.23
CA GLU A 28 -12.41 4.38 31.24
C GLU A 28 -13.61 3.91 30.41
N LYS A 29 -14.76 4.58 30.53
CA LYS A 29 -15.94 4.29 29.73
C LYS A 29 -15.69 4.50 28.24
N LYS A 30 -15.02 5.60 27.87
CA LYS A 30 -14.65 5.89 26.49
C LYS A 30 -13.66 4.85 25.93
N TRP A 31 -12.69 4.42 26.71
CA TRP A 31 -11.79 3.34 26.33
C TRP A 31 -12.52 2.01 26.11
N GLY A 32 -13.46 1.66 27.00
CA GLY A 32 -14.26 0.46 26.87
C GLY A 32 -15.15 0.43 25.63
N GLU A 33 -15.56 1.60 25.11
CA GLU A 33 -16.37 1.73 23.89
C GLU A 33 -15.54 1.68 22.60
N THR A 34 -14.27 2.11 22.66
CA THR A 34 -13.43 2.27 21.47
C THR A 34 -12.28 1.28 21.38
N ALA A 35 -11.90 0.64 22.49
CA ALA A 35 -10.80 -0.32 22.50
C ALA A 35 -11.27 -1.71 22.09
N SER A 36 -10.62 -2.31 21.12
CA SER A 36 -10.76 -3.73 20.80
C SER A 36 -9.75 -4.52 21.62
N ILE A 37 -10.24 -5.43 22.47
CA ILE A 37 -9.40 -6.31 23.29
C ILE A 37 -9.43 -7.70 22.64
N PHE A 38 -8.24 -8.15 22.22
CA PHE A 38 -8.05 -9.50 21.70
C PHE A 38 -7.35 -10.34 22.76
N GLU A 39 -7.97 -11.42 23.19
CA GLU A 39 -7.29 -12.42 24.00
C GLU A 39 -6.36 -13.28 23.14
N TYR A 40 -5.33 -13.87 23.77
CA TYR A 40 -4.33 -14.65 23.05
C TYR A 40 -4.93 -15.81 22.23
N GLY A 41 -5.98 -16.47 22.72
CA GLY A 41 -6.65 -17.57 22.01
C GLY A 41 -7.24 -17.14 20.67
N SER A 42 -7.94 -16.01 20.63
CA SER A 42 -8.52 -15.46 19.40
C SER A 42 -7.47 -14.84 18.48
N ALA A 43 -6.43 -14.21 19.04
CA ALA A 43 -5.32 -13.67 18.27
C ALA A 43 -4.44 -14.76 17.62
N ALA A 44 -4.28 -15.92 18.29
CA ALA A 44 -3.50 -17.04 17.77
C ALA A 44 -4.24 -17.86 16.69
N ASN A 45 -5.56 -17.80 16.68
CA ASN A 45 -6.41 -18.51 15.72
C ASN A 45 -7.56 -17.63 15.24
N PRO A 46 -7.27 -16.53 14.52
CA PRO A 46 -8.30 -15.64 14.02
C PRO A 46 -9.19 -16.36 13.02
N ASP A 47 -10.49 -16.11 13.11
CA ASP A 47 -11.45 -16.54 12.08
C ASP A 47 -11.32 -15.62 10.87
N MET A 48 -10.38 -15.96 9.99
CA MET A 48 -10.12 -15.19 8.79
C MET A 48 -10.98 -15.67 7.63
N ARG A 49 -11.63 -14.73 6.95
CA ARG A 49 -12.35 -15.04 5.72
C ARG A 49 -11.39 -15.53 4.65
N PRO A 50 -11.72 -16.59 3.92
CA PRO A 50 -10.93 -17.04 2.80
C PRO A 50 -10.92 -15.96 1.70
N ILE A 51 -9.75 -15.61 1.21
CA ILE A 51 -9.62 -14.70 0.06
C ILE A 51 -10.08 -15.47 -1.20
N PRO A 52 -11.04 -14.96 -1.97
CA PRO A 52 -11.51 -15.64 -3.16
C PRO A 52 -10.45 -15.63 -4.26
N VAL A 53 -10.44 -16.66 -5.09
CA VAL A 53 -9.65 -16.67 -6.33
C VAL A 53 -10.48 -16.01 -7.41
N LEU A 54 -10.01 -14.86 -7.92
CA LEU A 54 -10.63 -14.11 -9.00
C LEU A 54 -9.78 -14.23 -10.27
N VAL A 55 -10.44 -14.36 -11.41
CA VAL A 55 -9.79 -14.40 -12.72
C VAL A 55 -10.18 -13.13 -13.49
N HIS A 56 -9.21 -12.28 -13.75
CA HIS A 56 -9.39 -11.07 -14.55
C HIS A 56 -9.03 -11.36 -16.01
N PRO A 57 -9.96 -11.12 -16.96
CA PRO A 57 -9.70 -11.37 -18.36
C PRO A 57 -8.65 -10.41 -18.94
N PRO A 58 -7.79 -10.87 -19.88
CA PRO A 58 -6.70 -10.06 -20.43
C PRO A 58 -7.18 -8.82 -21.20
N ASP A 59 -8.37 -8.83 -21.77
CA ASP A 59 -8.91 -7.67 -22.49
C ASP A 59 -9.10 -6.42 -21.62
N LEU A 60 -9.13 -6.55 -20.29
CA LEU A 60 -9.13 -5.40 -19.36
C LEU A 60 -7.91 -4.49 -19.55
N HIS A 61 -6.73 -5.08 -19.76
CA HIS A 61 -5.49 -4.33 -19.99
C HIS A 61 -5.07 -4.28 -21.47
N GLU A 62 -5.72 -5.03 -22.34
CA GLU A 62 -5.44 -5.00 -23.79
C GLU A 62 -6.19 -3.90 -24.52
N ARG A 63 -7.36 -3.49 -24.04
CA ARG A 63 -8.27 -2.56 -24.72
C ARG A 63 -8.66 -1.39 -23.85
N GLY A 64 -9.10 -0.31 -24.49
CA GLY A 64 -9.62 0.90 -23.82
C GLY A 64 -8.57 1.98 -23.70
N GLU A 65 -8.87 2.97 -22.91
CA GLU A 65 -8.06 4.16 -22.61
C GLU A 65 -6.95 3.90 -21.58
N THR A 66 -6.07 4.86 -21.41
CA THR A 66 -5.08 4.89 -20.33
C THR A 66 -5.79 4.99 -18.99
N ARG A 67 -5.59 3.98 -18.12
CA ARG A 67 -6.23 3.91 -16.80
C ARG A 67 -5.57 2.91 -15.89
N VAL A 68 -5.85 3.04 -14.58
CA VAL A 68 -5.65 1.99 -13.58
C VAL A 68 -6.93 1.15 -13.50
N ILE A 69 -6.79 -0.16 -13.39
CA ILE A 69 -7.88 -1.13 -13.24
C ILE A 69 -7.63 -1.90 -11.95
N PRO A 70 -8.21 -1.45 -10.83
CA PRO A 70 -8.00 -2.08 -9.52
C PRO A 70 -8.70 -3.44 -9.45
N PHE A 71 -8.10 -4.38 -8.72
CA PHE A 71 -8.69 -5.67 -8.38
C PHE A 71 -9.30 -5.58 -6.98
N ASP A 72 -10.32 -4.75 -6.88
CA ASP A 72 -10.96 -4.44 -5.61
C ASP A 72 -11.98 -5.52 -5.25
N ILE A 73 -11.83 -6.06 -4.04
CA ILE A 73 -12.74 -7.05 -3.43
C ILE A 73 -13.17 -6.64 -2.01
N ASN A 74 -13.07 -5.36 -1.69
CA ASN A 74 -13.36 -4.83 -0.38
C ASN A 74 -14.76 -5.22 0.12
N ASP A 75 -15.78 -5.17 -0.73
CA ASP A 75 -17.15 -5.58 -0.41
C ASP A 75 -17.22 -7.04 0.04
N PHE A 76 -16.45 -7.93 -0.62
CA PHE A 76 -16.41 -9.34 -0.25
C PHE A 76 -15.73 -9.57 1.10
N LEU A 77 -14.69 -8.79 1.38
CA LEU A 77 -13.93 -8.89 2.63
C LEU A 77 -14.58 -8.09 3.77
N GLU A 78 -15.61 -7.27 3.48
CA GLU A 78 -16.25 -6.36 4.43
C GLU A 78 -15.25 -5.39 5.06
N ILE A 79 -14.37 -4.82 4.23
CA ILE A 79 -13.35 -3.82 4.56
C ILE A 79 -13.75 -2.50 3.92
N GLU A 80 -13.53 -1.37 4.60
CA GLU A 80 -13.90 -0.06 4.08
C GLU A 80 -12.97 0.42 2.96
N GLU A 81 -11.67 0.09 3.05
CA GLU A 81 -10.66 0.47 2.08
C GLU A 81 -10.64 -0.48 0.89
N SER A 82 -10.41 0.08 -0.31
CA SER A 82 -10.22 -0.72 -1.54
C SER A 82 -9.01 -1.63 -1.41
N CYS A 83 -9.20 -2.93 -1.58
CA CYS A 83 -8.11 -3.90 -1.45
C CYS A 83 -8.34 -5.17 -2.29
N THR A 84 -7.24 -5.82 -2.68
CA THR A 84 -7.25 -7.15 -3.27
C THR A 84 -7.10 -8.26 -2.21
N SER A 85 -6.50 -7.92 -1.09
CA SER A 85 -6.44 -8.70 0.14
C SER A 85 -6.23 -7.72 1.30
N PRO A 86 -6.42 -8.11 2.57
CA PRO A 86 -6.45 -7.15 3.68
C PRO A 86 -5.28 -6.16 3.78
N ASN A 87 -4.13 -6.49 3.23
CA ASN A 87 -2.95 -5.63 3.28
C ASN A 87 -2.27 -5.48 1.90
N LEU A 88 -3.02 -5.68 0.83
CA LEU A 88 -2.45 -5.63 -0.51
C LEU A 88 -3.47 -5.10 -1.50
N MET A 89 -3.04 -4.15 -2.32
CA MET A 89 -3.74 -3.72 -3.52
C MET A 89 -2.99 -4.15 -4.76
N ALA A 90 -3.69 -4.79 -5.69
CA ALA A 90 -3.20 -5.12 -7.00
C ALA A 90 -4.08 -4.49 -8.10
N SER A 91 -3.46 -4.10 -9.20
CA SER A 91 -4.14 -3.42 -10.31
C SER A 91 -3.47 -3.75 -11.64
N PHE A 92 -4.20 -3.67 -12.73
CA PHE A 92 -3.57 -3.41 -14.02
C PHE A 92 -3.39 -1.91 -14.24
N VAL A 93 -2.26 -1.55 -14.83
CA VAL A 93 -1.97 -0.19 -15.33
C VAL A 93 -1.87 -0.29 -16.85
N ARG A 94 -2.83 0.32 -17.55
CA ARG A 94 -2.83 0.40 -18.99
C ARG A 94 -2.42 1.78 -19.44
N ILE A 95 -1.47 1.86 -20.38
CA ILE A 95 -0.99 3.13 -20.94
C ILE A 95 -1.04 3.00 -22.47
N VAL A 96 -1.87 3.81 -23.11
CA VAL A 96 -1.97 3.84 -24.57
C VAL A 96 -0.68 4.39 -25.16
N LYS A 97 -0.31 3.92 -26.32
CA LYS A 97 0.91 4.34 -27.01
C LYS A 97 1.02 5.85 -27.13
N GLY A 98 2.14 6.40 -26.71
CA GLY A 98 2.43 7.83 -26.74
C GLY A 98 1.76 8.63 -25.61
N GLU A 99 1.00 7.97 -24.75
CA GLU A 99 0.41 8.58 -23.56
C GLU A 99 1.27 8.35 -22.33
N ALA A 100 0.95 9.11 -21.29
CA ALA A 100 1.54 9.02 -19.98
C ALA A 100 0.45 8.93 -18.92
N MET A 101 0.78 8.36 -17.77
CA MET A 101 -0.07 8.38 -16.59
C MET A 101 0.72 8.44 -15.30
N GLU A 102 0.05 8.78 -14.23
CA GLU A 102 0.63 8.83 -12.91
C GLU A 102 -0.02 7.77 -12.01
N THR A 103 0.80 7.10 -11.21
CA THR A 103 0.34 6.26 -10.09
C THR A 103 0.81 6.87 -8.77
N SER A 104 0.06 6.65 -7.72
CA SER A 104 0.39 7.09 -6.37
C SER A 104 -0.15 6.08 -5.37
N ALA A 105 0.67 5.66 -4.43
CA ALA A 105 0.29 4.82 -3.30
C ALA A 105 1.12 5.24 -2.08
N ASN A 106 0.48 5.27 -0.91
CA ASN A 106 1.16 5.51 0.37
C ASN A 106 1.71 4.19 0.93
N ALA A 107 2.51 3.51 0.12
CA ALA A 107 2.99 2.16 0.36
C ALA A 107 4.46 2.15 0.80
N THR A 108 4.89 1.10 1.50
CA THR A 108 6.31 0.92 1.85
C THR A 108 7.14 0.59 0.62
N SER A 109 6.51 -0.10 -0.36
CA SER A 109 7.08 -0.34 -1.67
C SER A 109 5.98 -0.65 -2.69
N GLN A 110 6.30 -0.44 -3.96
CA GLN A 110 5.42 -0.68 -5.08
C GLN A 110 6.14 -1.54 -6.11
N ALA A 111 5.55 -2.66 -6.49
CA ALA A 111 6.09 -3.57 -7.49
C ALA A 111 5.33 -3.43 -8.81
N PHE A 112 6.06 -3.34 -9.91
CA PHE A 112 5.51 -3.28 -11.26
C PHE A 112 6.09 -4.40 -12.10
N TYR A 113 5.23 -5.25 -12.64
CA TYR A 113 5.60 -6.26 -13.64
C TYR A 113 5.08 -5.84 -15.01
N VAL A 114 5.95 -5.79 -15.99
CA VAL A 114 5.61 -5.36 -17.36
C VAL A 114 5.05 -6.53 -18.14
N ILE A 115 3.72 -6.56 -18.31
CA ILE A 115 3.03 -7.59 -19.07
C ILE A 115 3.31 -7.42 -20.56
N ARG A 116 3.33 -6.17 -21.04
CA ARG A 116 3.51 -5.82 -22.45
C ARG A 116 3.98 -4.39 -22.62
N GLY A 117 4.76 -4.15 -23.67
CA GLY A 117 5.23 -2.84 -24.08
C GLY A 117 6.56 -2.46 -23.49
N SER A 118 6.96 -1.23 -23.75
CA SER A 118 8.16 -0.62 -23.18
C SER A 118 7.94 0.84 -22.85
N GLY A 119 8.73 1.36 -21.91
CA GLY A 119 8.55 2.72 -21.46
C GLY A 119 9.54 3.14 -20.40
N THR A 120 9.16 4.19 -19.70
CA THR A 120 9.93 4.71 -18.57
C THR A 120 9.02 5.06 -17.41
N SER A 121 9.54 4.88 -16.20
CA SER A 121 8.89 5.35 -14.98
C SER A 121 9.83 6.28 -14.24
N GLU A 122 9.35 7.44 -13.82
CA GLU A 122 10.12 8.46 -13.12
C GLU A 122 9.47 8.77 -11.77
N SER A 123 10.26 8.77 -10.72
CA SER A 123 9.89 9.11 -9.35
C SER A 123 10.95 9.99 -8.70
N GLU A 124 10.77 10.36 -7.44
CA GLU A 124 11.81 11.05 -6.66
C GLU A 124 13.13 10.26 -6.54
N HIS A 125 13.09 8.94 -6.73
CA HIS A 125 14.26 8.06 -6.70
C HIS A 125 15.00 7.97 -8.03
N GLY A 126 14.50 8.62 -9.07
CA GLY A 126 15.10 8.62 -10.40
C GLY A 126 14.21 8.01 -11.48
N LYS A 127 14.83 7.64 -12.60
CA LYS A 127 14.15 7.14 -13.79
C LYS A 127 14.59 5.73 -14.12
N ILE A 128 13.62 4.86 -14.40
CA ILE A 128 13.80 3.47 -14.80
C ILE A 128 13.24 3.31 -16.23
N SER A 129 13.97 2.64 -17.10
CA SER A 129 13.45 2.15 -18.38
C SER A 129 13.08 0.68 -18.23
N TRP A 130 11.98 0.28 -18.83
CA TRP A 130 11.43 -1.06 -18.71
C TRP A 130 10.87 -1.58 -20.05
N SER A 131 10.81 -2.88 -20.18
CA SER A 131 10.27 -3.62 -21.33
C SER A 131 9.50 -4.86 -20.88
N THR A 132 8.77 -5.48 -21.78
CA THR A 132 7.99 -6.70 -21.52
C THR A 132 8.81 -7.76 -20.78
N GLY A 133 8.28 -8.25 -19.67
CA GLY A 133 8.89 -9.25 -18.80
C GLY A 133 9.72 -8.70 -17.66
N ASP A 134 9.98 -7.39 -17.63
CA ASP A 134 10.71 -6.76 -16.54
C ASP A 134 9.84 -6.66 -15.28
N LEU A 135 10.49 -6.82 -14.14
CA LEU A 135 9.95 -6.52 -12.81
C LEU A 135 10.82 -5.45 -12.16
N PHE A 136 10.21 -4.35 -11.74
CA PHE A 136 10.91 -3.33 -10.96
C PHE A 136 10.13 -2.95 -9.72
N VAL A 137 10.86 -2.54 -8.69
CA VAL A 137 10.30 -2.11 -7.41
C VAL A 137 10.70 -0.68 -7.14
N VAL A 138 9.71 0.13 -6.76
CA VAL A 138 9.91 1.51 -6.32
C VAL A 138 9.71 1.55 -4.81
N PRO A 139 10.68 2.01 -4.02
CA PRO A 139 10.52 2.16 -2.57
C PRO A 139 9.48 3.23 -2.24
N VAL A 140 9.22 3.42 -0.94
CA VAL A 140 8.31 4.46 -0.48
C VAL A 140 8.56 5.79 -1.21
N THR A 141 7.51 6.37 -1.78
CA THR A 141 7.55 7.66 -2.48
C THR A 141 6.55 8.62 -1.85
N ARG A 142 6.94 9.88 -1.71
CA ARG A 142 6.05 10.94 -1.20
C ARG A 142 5.22 11.58 -2.31
N GLY A 143 5.58 11.32 -3.54
CA GLY A 143 4.97 11.88 -4.74
C GLY A 143 4.38 10.82 -5.63
N LYS A 144 4.07 11.23 -6.84
CA LYS A 144 3.57 10.35 -7.89
C LYS A 144 4.72 9.72 -8.68
N ILE A 145 4.46 8.56 -9.24
CA ILE A 145 5.32 7.91 -10.23
C ILE A 145 4.74 8.21 -11.60
N HIS A 146 5.52 8.85 -12.45
CA HIS A 146 5.12 9.19 -13.80
C HIS A 146 5.58 8.13 -14.79
N HIS A 147 4.65 7.50 -15.46
CA HIS A 147 4.87 6.42 -16.43
C HIS A 147 4.62 6.92 -17.83
N VAL A 148 5.52 6.61 -18.77
CA VAL A 148 5.40 6.97 -20.19
C VAL A 148 5.59 5.71 -21.04
N CYS A 149 4.62 5.41 -21.91
CA CYS A 149 4.76 4.35 -22.89
C CYS A 149 5.53 4.87 -24.12
N VAL A 150 6.68 4.24 -24.40
CA VAL A 150 7.59 4.66 -25.50
C VAL A 150 7.50 3.72 -26.70
N ASP A 151 6.93 2.52 -26.51
CA ASP A 151 6.97 1.46 -27.53
C ASP A 151 6.27 1.85 -28.84
N ALA A 152 7.06 1.83 -29.92
CA ALA A 152 6.59 2.04 -31.29
C ALA A 152 5.97 0.79 -31.92
N GLU A 153 6.32 -0.42 -31.45
CA GLU A 153 6.00 -1.69 -32.11
C GLU A 153 4.73 -2.35 -31.55
N SER A 154 4.36 -2.10 -30.29
CA SER A 154 3.15 -2.65 -29.73
C SER A 154 1.92 -1.84 -30.17
N MET A 155 1.09 -2.44 -31.00
CA MET A 155 -0.15 -1.82 -31.51
C MET A 155 -1.16 -1.45 -30.40
N GLY A 156 -0.91 -1.82 -29.16
CA GLY A 156 -1.84 -1.63 -28.04
C GLY A 156 -1.34 -0.77 -26.87
N GLY A 157 -0.12 -0.21 -26.92
CA GLY A 157 0.48 0.47 -25.78
C GLY A 157 1.06 -0.48 -24.72
N ALA A 158 1.29 -0.01 -23.52
CA ALA A 158 1.85 -0.79 -22.42
C ALA A 158 0.77 -1.29 -21.45
N ALA A 159 1.05 -2.41 -20.82
CA ALA A 159 0.27 -2.96 -19.71
C ALA A 159 1.23 -3.44 -18.61
N LEU A 160 1.01 -2.97 -17.39
CA LEU A 160 1.76 -3.38 -16.22
C LEU A 160 0.80 -4.00 -15.19
N TYR A 161 1.29 -4.94 -14.41
CA TYR A 161 0.67 -5.37 -13.17
C TYR A 161 1.34 -4.57 -12.04
N TRP A 162 0.56 -3.90 -11.25
CA TRP A 162 1.00 -3.05 -10.14
C TRP A 162 0.48 -3.62 -8.83
N ALA A 163 1.37 -3.84 -7.86
CA ALA A 163 1.03 -4.30 -6.53
C ALA A 163 1.73 -3.45 -5.47
N HIS A 164 1.04 -3.16 -4.40
CA HIS A 164 1.55 -2.39 -3.26
C HIS A 164 0.83 -2.76 -1.97
N ASP A 165 1.41 -2.38 -0.83
CA ASP A 165 0.92 -2.67 0.51
C ASP A 165 0.08 -1.53 1.13
N GLU A 166 -0.38 -0.59 0.34
CA GLU A 166 -1.46 0.31 0.70
C GLU A 166 -2.78 -0.39 0.37
N PRO A 167 -3.61 -0.71 1.37
CA PRO A 167 -4.96 -1.15 1.13
C PRO A 167 -5.84 -0.01 0.62
#